data_c070a80f371bfcb90376528a27e8eb8a
#
_entry.id   c070a80f371bfcb90376528a27e8eb8a
#
_cell.length_a   1.000
_cell.length_b   1.000
_cell.length_c   1.000
_cell.angle_alpha   90.00
_cell.angle_beta   90.00
_cell.angle_gamma   90.00
#
_symmetry.space_group_name_H-M   'P 1'
#
loop_
_entity.id
_entity.type
_entity.pdbx_description
1 polymer ?
#
loop_
_entity_poly.entity_id
_entity_poly.type
_entity_poly.pdbx_seq_one_letter_code
_entity_poly.pdbx_strand_id
1 'polypeptide(L)'
;DSKSRKYIRRMKKLSPDSLMVVTGCYAQTAGEELKAMPDVDMVIGNNLKSTICDEVIYQLTLRDAGKGFVKESKVLPFGELVGYEEYGIVVSSESQMQRAYIKIEEGCNRFCAYCKIPYARGTVRSRGLEEIIIEAKALVGRGYKELVLTGINTALYGCEEGFKFDRRADEVCLTGIEAVLKRLDELDGGFRGRLSSLEPNVVDKEHIERIVKYKRLCRHLHLSIQSGSDKVLKAMKRRYTRAEYLDIVDELRSFDPMFGITTDIIVGFPGESEADFNDTLDLIKRAKFGKVHAFKFSPRKGTEAAAYKETVTPTEKTARINKLIEEAESVACEYQSRNFGTVQRVLVETFEEDYATGYTSNYIKVYIRDGERKLAAGEF
;
A
#
# COMPACT_ATOMS: atom_id res chain seq x y z
N ASP A 1 -15.15 -7.93 4.17
CA ASP A 1 -15.91 -9.20 4.26
C ASP A 1 -17.35 -9.04 3.76
N SER A 2 -18.17 -8.11 4.29
CA SER A 2 -19.54 -7.89 3.82
C SER A 2 -19.63 -7.55 2.33
N LYS A 3 -18.78 -6.64 1.86
CA LYS A 3 -18.69 -6.27 0.42
C LYS A 3 -18.28 -7.47 -0.43
N SER A 4 -17.31 -8.25 0.02
CA SER A 4 -16.84 -9.45 -0.70
C SER A 4 -17.97 -10.50 -0.83
N ARG A 5 -18.70 -10.77 0.26
CA ARG A 5 -19.86 -11.70 0.22
C ARG A 5 -20.97 -11.23 -0.73
N LYS A 6 -21.27 -9.92 -0.75
CA LYS A 6 -22.24 -9.36 -1.71
C LYS A 6 -21.77 -9.56 -3.16
N TYR A 7 -20.46 -9.39 -3.40
CA TYR A 7 -19.88 -9.57 -4.73
C TYR A 7 -19.92 -11.02 -5.17
N ILE A 8 -19.53 -11.97 -4.31
CA ILE A 8 -19.60 -13.42 -4.55
C ILE A 8 -21.02 -13.82 -4.97
N ARG A 9 -22.03 -13.49 -4.15
CA ARG A 9 -23.44 -13.79 -4.44
C ARG A 9 -23.92 -13.18 -5.76
N ARG A 10 -23.53 -11.92 -6.03
CA ARG A 10 -23.89 -11.25 -7.29
C ARG A 10 -23.29 -11.96 -8.50
N MET A 11 -21.99 -12.31 -8.44
CA MET A 11 -21.32 -12.96 -9.57
C MET A 11 -21.89 -14.36 -9.83
N LYS A 12 -22.12 -15.16 -8.77
CA LYS A 12 -22.72 -16.49 -8.91
C LYS A 12 -24.16 -16.40 -9.48
N LYS A 13 -24.93 -15.37 -9.10
CA LYS A 13 -26.25 -15.13 -9.67
C LYS A 13 -26.21 -14.77 -11.16
N LEU A 14 -25.19 -14.02 -11.61
CA LEU A 14 -25.00 -13.64 -13.01
C LEU A 14 -24.51 -14.81 -13.87
N SER A 15 -23.75 -15.72 -13.29
CA SER A 15 -23.18 -16.90 -13.95
C SER A 15 -23.31 -18.13 -13.04
N PRO A 16 -24.48 -18.77 -12.95
CA PRO A 16 -24.73 -19.87 -12.02
C PRO A 16 -23.80 -21.08 -12.21
N ASP A 17 -23.46 -21.38 -13.46
CA ASP A 17 -22.64 -22.54 -13.85
C ASP A 17 -21.12 -22.26 -13.82
N SER A 18 -20.71 -21.04 -13.47
CA SER A 18 -19.30 -20.69 -13.37
C SER A 18 -18.65 -21.28 -12.13
N LEU A 19 -17.37 -21.64 -12.23
CA LEU A 19 -16.53 -21.97 -11.09
C LEU A 19 -16.23 -20.69 -10.28
N MET A 20 -16.67 -20.66 -9.01
CA MET A 20 -16.44 -19.53 -8.10
C MET A 20 -15.22 -19.81 -7.22
N VAL A 21 -14.10 -19.19 -7.56
CA VAL A 21 -12.84 -19.26 -6.78
C VAL A 21 -12.70 -17.99 -5.96
N VAL A 22 -12.49 -18.12 -4.66
CA VAL A 22 -12.25 -16.99 -3.75
C VAL A 22 -10.83 -17.03 -3.23
N THR A 23 -10.10 -15.95 -3.41
CA THR A 23 -8.71 -15.82 -2.91
C THR A 23 -8.47 -14.47 -2.23
N GLY A 24 -7.30 -14.28 -1.63
CA GLY A 24 -6.87 -13.04 -0.98
C GLY A 24 -7.06 -13.06 0.54
N CYS A 25 -6.94 -11.88 1.17
CA CYS A 25 -6.91 -11.79 2.65
C CYS A 25 -8.18 -12.32 3.33
N TYR A 26 -9.35 -12.19 2.68
CA TYR A 26 -10.59 -12.75 3.25
C TYR A 26 -10.60 -14.27 3.15
N ALA A 27 -10.15 -14.85 2.04
CA ALA A 27 -9.96 -16.29 1.90
C ALA A 27 -9.01 -16.84 2.97
N GLN A 28 -7.88 -16.20 3.17
CA GLN A 28 -6.89 -16.59 4.17
C GLN A 28 -7.42 -16.58 5.61
N THR A 29 -8.28 -15.64 5.97
CA THR A 29 -8.73 -15.44 7.36
C THR A 29 -10.10 -16.05 7.67
N ALA A 30 -10.83 -16.50 6.66
CA ALA A 30 -12.18 -17.03 6.79
C ALA A 30 -12.46 -18.19 5.80
N GLY A 31 -11.45 -19.04 5.53
CA GLY A 31 -11.50 -20.09 4.53
C GLY A 31 -12.68 -21.04 4.72
N GLU A 32 -12.87 -21.57 5.91
CA GLU A 32 -13.97 -22.51 6.21
C GLU A 32 -15.35 -21.84 6.16
N GLU A 33 -15.43 -20.56 6.59
CA GLU A 33 -16.67 -19.79 6.49
C GLU A 33 -17.06 -19.56 5.01
N LEU A 34 -16.08 -19.28 4.16
CA LEU A 34 -16.29 -19.11 2.72
C LEU A 34 -16.63 -20.42 2.04
N LYS A 35 -15.95 -21.52 2.36
CA LYS A 35 -16.25 -22.86 1.87
C LYS A 35 -17.69 -23.29 2.20
N ALA A 36 -18.22 -22.89 3.35
CA ALA A 36 -19.59 -23.19 3.74
C ALA A 36 -20.65 -22.41 2.93
N MET A 37 -20.26 -21.34 2.21
CA MET A 37 -21.19 -20.57 1.37
C MET A 37 -21.64 -21.40 0.16
N PRO A 38 -22.96 -21.44 -0.19
CA PRO A 38 -23.44 -22.16 -1.36
C PRO A 38 -22.86 -21.65 -2.66
N ASP A 39 -22.57 -20.36 -2.72
CA ASP A 39 -22.07 -19.64 -3.92
C ASP A 39 -20.56 -19.79 -4.14
N VAL A 40 -19.83 -20.50 -3.29
CA VAL A 40 -18.37 -20.67 -3.37
C VAL A 40 -18.05 -22.12 -3.68
N ASP A 41 -17.25 -22.36 -4.70
CA ASP A 41 -16.82 -23.70 -5.10
C ASP A 41 -15.40 -23.99 -4.55
N MET A 42 -14.51 -22.98 -4.57
CA MET A 42 -13.13 -23.15 -4.12
C MET A 42 -12.62 -21.94 -3.34
N VAL A 43 -11.82 -22.19 -2.32
CA VAL A 43 -11.11 -21.14 -1.54
C VAL A 43 -9.62 -21.41 -1.61
N ILE A 44 -8.84 -20.40 -2.00
CA ILE A 44 -7.38 -20.48 -2.09
C ILE A 44 -6.75 -19.37 -1.25
N GLY A 45 -5.89 -19.72 -0.31
CA GLY A 45 -5.18 -18.81 0.59
C GLY A 45 -4.12 -17.95 -0.13
N ASN A 46 -3.53 -17.03 0.62
CA ASN A 46 -2.60 -16.06 0.05
C ASN A 46 -1.30 -16.68 -0.47
N ASN A 47 -0.78 -17.74 0.16
CA ASN A 47 0.51 -18.35 -0.23
C ASN A 47 0.35 -19.53 -1.20
N LEU A 48 -0.78 -19.64 -1.86
CA LEU A 48 -1.10 -20.68 -2.84
C LEU A 48 -1.65 -20.09 -4.14
N LYS A 49 -1.43 -18.81 -4.40
CA LYS A 49 -1.95 -18.16 -5.61
C LYS A 49 -1.29 -18.66 -6.89
N SER A 50 -0.05 -19.11 -6.81
CA SER A 50 0.66 -19.74 -7.92
C SER A 50 -0.03 -20.99 -8.43
N THR A 51 -0.79 -21.70 -7.57
CA THR A 51 -1.51 -22.93 -7.94
C THR A 51 -2.89 -22.69 -8.54
N ILE A 52 -3.38 -21.43 -8.57
CA ILE A 52 -4.77 -21.12 -9.00
C ILE A 52 -5.08 -21.68 -10.39
N CYS A 53 -4.17 -21.54 -11.35
CA CYS A 53 -4.40 -22.00 -12.72
C CYS A 53 -4.58 -23.54 -12.76
N ASP A 54 -3.71 -24.28 -12.11
CA ASP A 54 -3.74 -25.75 -12.08
C ASP A 54 -5.00 -26.24 -11.38
N GLU A 55 -5.38 -25.60 -10.27
CA GLU A 55 -6.59 -25.91 -9.53
C GLU A 55 -7.87 -25.65 -10.37
N VAL A 56 -7.92 -24.54 -11.09
CA VAL A 56 -9.03 -24.22 -11.98
C VAL A 56 -9.12 -25.27 -13.11
N ILE A 57 -8.01 -25.61 -13.74
CA ILE A 57 -7.95 -26.63 -14.80
C ILE A 57 -8.45 -27.98 -14.24
N TYR A 58 -8.00 -28.37 -13.07
CA TYR A 58 -8.46 -29.60 -12.41
C TYR A 58 -9.97 -29.61 -12.17
N GLN A 59 -10.54 -28.54 -11.63
CA GLN A 59 -11.98 -28.42 -11.39
C GLN A 59 -12.80 -28.47 -12.70
N LEU A 60 -12.32 -27.83 -13.76
CA LEU A 60 -12.95 -27.88 -15.08
C LEU A 60 -12.92 -29.29 -15.67
N THR A 61 -11.82 -30.02 -15.49
CA THR A 61 -11.70 -31.43 -15.90
C THR A 61 -12.72 -32.30 -15.19
N LEU A 62 -12.94 -32.09 -13.89
CA LEU A 62 -13.95 -32.82 -13.13
C LEU A 62 -15.37 -32.54 -13.62
N ARG A 63 -15.67 -31.25 -13.90
CA ARG A 63 -16.95 -30.85 -14.47
C ARG A 63 -17.21 -31.53 -15.82
N ASP A 64 -16.23 -31.51 -16.70
CA ASP A 64 -16.36 -32.08 -18.07
C ASP A 64 -16.46 -33.61 -18.04
N ALA A 65 -15.94 -34.25 -16.99
CA ALA A 65 -16.15 -35.67 -16.69
C ALA A 65 -17.51 -35.98 -16.02
N GLY A 66 -18.41 -35.00 -15.90
CA GLY A 66 -19.75 -35.16 -15.30
C GLY A 66 -19.75 -35.24 -13.77
N LYS A 67 -18.64 -34.96 -13.09
CA LYS A 67 -18.52 -35.03 -11.63
C LYS A 67 -18.92 -33.73 -10.91
N GLY A 68 -19.17 -32.64 -11.69
CA GLY A 68 -19.39 -31.31 -11.13
C GLY A 68 -18.14 -30.71 -10.47
N PHE A 69 -18.31 -29.53 -9.84
CA PHE A 69 -17.25 -28.91 -9.07
C PHE A 69 -17.17 -29.50 -7.64
N VAL A 70 -15.95 -29.73 -7.17
CA VAL A 70 -15.71 -30.22 -5.81
C VAL A 70 -15.41 -29.03 -4.90
N LYS A 71 -16.20 -28.90 -3.81
CA LYS A 71 -15.97 -27.84 -2.82
C LYS A 71 -14.70 -28.08 -2.03
N GLU A 72 -13.76 -27.15 -2.12
CA GLU A 72 -12.45 -27.26 -1.49
C GLU A 72 -11.99 -25.94 -0.87
N SER A 73 -11.20 -26.05 0.23
CA SER A 73 -10.52 -24.93 0.86
C SER A 73 -9.05 -25.30 1.05
N LYS A 74 -8.19 -24.57 0.35
CA LYS A 74 -6.72 -24.69 0.42
C LYS A 74 -6.17 -23.43 1.05
N VAL A 75 -6.07 -23.41 2.38
CA VAL A 75 -5.60 -22.25 3.16
C VAL A 75 -4.54 -22.75 4.13
N LEU A 76 -3.31 -22.25 3.98
CA LEU A 76 -2.22 -22.57 4.88
C LEU A 76 -2.42 -21.92 6.25
N PRO A 77 -2.11 -22.59 7.36
CA PRO A 77 -2.08 -21.97 8.68
C PRO A 77 -1.03 -20.86 8.75
N PHE A 78 -1.21 -19.92 9.69
CA PHE A 78 -0.34 -18.75 9.83
C PHE A 78 1.15 -19.11 9.88
N GLY A 79 1.54 -20.15 10.62
CA GLY A 79 2.94 -20.57 10.75
C GLY A 79 3.57 -21.15 9.48
N GLU A 80 2.74 -21.49 8.48
CA GLU A 80 3.19 -22.04 7.19
C GLU A 80 3.22 -20.97 6.08
N LEU A 81 2.85 -19.74 6.40
CA LEU A 81 2.97 -18.60 5.45
C LEU A 81 4.43 -18.14 5.37
N VAL A 82 5.30 -18.99 4.86
CA VAL A 82 6.75 -18.81 4.74
C VAL A 82 7.18 -18.65 3.27
N GLY A 83 8.29 -17.94 3.06
CA GLY A 83 8.84 -17.68 1.72
C GLY A 83 8.00 -16.67 0.92
N TYR A 84 8.66 -15.94 0.05
CA TYR A 84 7.99 -15.06 -0.92
C TYR A 84 7.48 -15.92 -2.08
N GLU A 85 6.22 -15.74 -2.47
CA GLU A 85 5.63 -16.46 -3.60
C GLU A 85 5.86 -15.64 -4.88
N GLU A 86 6.71 -16.16 -5.76
CA GLU A 86 7.04 -15.54 -7.05
C GLU A 86 6.04 -16.00 -8.13
N TYR A 87 5.51 -15.06 -8.89
CA TYR A 87 4.54 -15.35 -9.97
C TYR A 87 5.13 -15.19 -11.38
N GLY A 88 6.43 -14.83 -11.44
CA GLY A 88 7.06 -14.43 -12.68
C GLY A 88 6.71 -13.00 -13.11
N ILE A 89 7.38 -12.54 -14.16
CA ILE A 89 7.17 -11.20 -14.72
C ILE A 89 5.99 -11.24 -15.67
N VAL A 90 4.80 -10.80 -15.19
CA VAL A 90 3.64 -10.63 -16.06
C VAL A 90 3.50 -9.16 -16.41
N VAL A 91 4.11 -8.74 -17.49
CA VAL A 91 3.91 -7.39 -18.02
C VAL A 91 2.91 -7.45 -19.16
N SER A 92 1.66 -7.09 -18.89
CA SER A 92 0.65 -6.94 -19.95
C SER A 92 0.99 -5.76 -20.85
N SER A 93 1.03 -5.99 -22.16
CA SER A 93 1.18 -4.93 -23.17
C SER A 93 -0.07 -4.03 -23.26
N GLU A 94 -1.18 -4.45 -22.66
CA GLU A 94 -2.49 -3.78 -22.76
C GLU A 94 -2.82 -2.92 -21.53
N SER A 95 -1.90 -2.78 -20.58
CA SER A 95 -2.12 -1.94 -19.41
C SER A 95 -2.23 -0.47 -19.83
N GLN A 96 -3.40 0.13 -19.62
CA GLN A 96 -3.64 1.57 -19.80
C GLN A 96 -3.02 2.42 -18.67
N MET A 97 -2.39 1.79 -17.67
CA MET A 97 -1.77 2.49 -16.56
C MET A 97 -0.38 2.99 -16.95
N GLN A 98 -0.10 4.25 -16.62
CA GLN A 98 1.19 4.88 -16.88
C GLN A 98 2.22 4.61 -15.80
N ARG A 99 1.78 4.00 -14.69
CA ARG A 99 2.63 3.53 -13.59
C ARG A 99 2.63 2.01 -13.55
N ALA A 100 3.79 1.43 -13.30
CA ALA A 100 3.92 0.01 -13.02
C ALA A 100 4.15 -0.21 -11.53
N TYR A 101 3.57 -1.29 -10.99
CA TYR A 101 3.70 -1.66 -9.58
C TYR A 101 4.59 -2.88 -9.46
N ILE A 102 5.67 -2.74 -8.70
CA ILE A 102 6.59 -3.83 -8.40
C ILE A 102 6.41 -4.20 -6.92
N LYS A 103 5.87 -5.38 -6.65
CA LYS A 103 5.76 -5.88 -5.29
C LYS A 103 7.13 -6.37 -4.82
N ILE A 104 7.69 -5.71 -3.79
CA ILE A 104 9.02 -6.02 -3.26
C ILE A 104 8.97 -6.84 -1.96
N GLU A 105 7.88 -6.77 -1.20
CA GLU A 105 7.69 -7.54 0.02
C GLU A 105 6.23 -7.87 0.28
N GLU A 106 5.98 -8.80 1.17
CA GLU A 106 4.68 -9.20 1.66
C GLU A 106 4.73 -9.53 3.14
N GLY A 107 3.58 -9.38 3.83
CA GLY A 107 3.48 -9.64 5.25
C GLY A 107 3.93 -8.48 6.14
N CYS A 108 3.84 -8.64 7.46
CA CYS A 108 4.22 -7.59 8.41
C CYS A 108 4.43 -8.17 9.82
N ASN A 109 5.51 -7.75 10.49
CA ASN A 109 5.87 -8.18 11.85
C ASN A 109 5.42 -7.19 12.94
N ARG A 110 4.58 -6.18 12.60
CA ARG A 110 4.25 -5.11 13.54
C ARG A 110 3.14 -5.46 14.52
N PHE A 111 2.18 -6.30 14.13
CA PHE A 111 1.07 -6.75 14.95
C PHE A 111 0.35 -5.59 15.66
N CYS A 112 0.13 -4.47 14.94
CA CYS A 112 -0.63 -3.35 15.47
C CYS A 112 -2.00 -3.82 15.96
N ALA A 113 -2.49 -3.29 17.08
CA ALA A 113 -3.67 -3.81 17.79
C ALA A 113 -4.94 -3.90 16.93
N TYR A 114 -5.07 -3.08 15.91
CA TYR A 114 -6.22 -3.03 14.98
C TYR A 114 -6.01 -3.81 13.68
N CYS A 115 -4.79 -4.30 13.41
CA CYS A 115 -4.41 -4.75 12.07
C CYS A 115 -4.57 -6.26 11.90
N LYS A 116 -5.29 -6.65 10.85
CA LYS A 116 -5.48 -8.06 10.48
C LYS A 116 -4.42 -8.58 9.51
N ILE A 117 -3.57 -7.71 8.97
CA ILE A 117 -2.61 -8.04 7.91
C ILE A 117 -1.63 -9.16 8.31
N PRO A 118 -0.97 -9.16 9.47
CA PRO A 118 -0.07 -10.25 9.84
C PRO A 118 -0.75 -11.63 9.75
N TYR A 119 -1.98 -11.71 10.21
CA TYR A 119 -2.76 -12.95 10.21
C TYR A 119 -3.25 -13.38 8.83
N ALA A 120 -3.39 -12.42 7.92
CA ALA A 120 -3.86 -12.66 6.55
C ALA A 120 -2.72 -12.89 5.57
N ARG A 121 -1.55 -12.31 5.85
CA ARG A 121 -0.42 -12.31 4.92
C ARG A 121 0.86 -12.92 5.50
N GLY A 122 0.85 -13.29 6.78
CA GLY A 122 2.02 -13.80 7.47
C GLY A 122 3.01 -12.72 7.90
N THR A 123 4.18 -13.16 8.34
CA THR A 123 5.33 -12.31 8.66
C THR A 123 5.96 -11.71 7.40
N VAL A 124 6.90 -10.78 7.57
CA VAL A 124 7.64 -10.18 6.44
C VAL A 124 8.32 -11.25 5.61
N ARG A 125 8.17 -11.12 4.30
CA ARG A 125 8.84 -11.95 3.30
C ARG A 125 9.22 -11.06 2.13
N SER A 126 10.51 -10.93 1.92
CA SER A 126 11.08 -10.08 0.88
C SER A 126 11.29 -10.85 -0.42
N ARG A 127 11.07 -10.17 -1.51
CA ARG A 127 11.39 -10.65 -2.85
C ARG A 127 12.88 -10.51 -3.13
N GLY A 128 13.46 -11.40 -3.92
CA GLY A 128 14.86 -11.31 -4.33
C GLY A 128 15.18 -9.96 -5.00
N LEU A 129 16.35 -9.40 -4.68
CA LEU A 129 16.74 -8.09 -5.21
C LEU A 129 16.94 -8.13 -6.72
N GLU A 130 17.56 -9.18 -7.25
CA GLU A 130 17.78 -9.33 -8.69
C GLU A 130 16.46 -9.44 -9.46
N GLU A 131 15.48 -10.19 -8.95
CA GLU A 131 14.14 -10.33 -9.57
C GLU A 131 13.42 -8.99 -9.65
N ILE A 132 13.55 -8.15 -8.60
CA ILE A 132 13.00 -6.79 -8.61
C ILE A 132 13.64 -5.95 -9.71
N ILE A 133 14.96 -6.03 -9.86
CA ILE A 133 15.71 -5.25 -10.85
C ILE A 133 15.47 -5.76 -12.28
N ILE A 134 15.35 -7.06 -12.47
CA ILE A 134 14.98 -7.66 -13.78
C ILE A 134 13.59 -7.15 -14.19
N GLU A 135 12.63 -7.18 -13.29
CA GLU A 135 11.28 -6.66 -13.58
C GLU A 135 11.31 -5.16 -13.86
N ALA A 136 12.04 -4.37 -13.06
CA ALA A 136 12.19 -2.94 -13.28
C ALA A 136 12.76 -2.62 -14.66
N LYS A 137 13.82 -3.34 -15.10
CA LYS A 137 14.40 -3.21 -16.45
C LYS A 137 13.38 -3.52 -17.54
N ALA A 138 12.62 -4.60 -17.39
CA ALA A 138 11.61 -5.00 -18.36
C ALA A 138 10.49 -3.94 -18.48
N LEU A 139 10.06 -3.37 -17.36
CA LEU A 139 9.03 -2.32 -17.32
C LEU A 139 9.53 -1.01 -17.95
N VAL A 140 10.75 -0.58 -17.60
CA VAL A 140 11.39 0.61 -18.21
C VAL A 140 11.57 0.42 -19.71
N GLY A 141 12.03 -0.76 -20.14
CA GLY A 141 12.18 -1.12 -21.56
C GLY A 141 10.87 -1.10 -22.34
N ARG A 142 9.72 -1.28 -21.67
CA ARG A 142 8.37 -1.13 -22.25
C ARG A 142 7.83 0.29 -22.20
N GLY A 143 8.61 1.26 -21.71
CA GLY A 143 8.26 2.67 -21.72
C GLY A 143 7.60 3.20 -20.45
N TYR A 144 7.41 2.40 -19.40
CA TYR A 144 6.88 2.90 -18.13
C TYR A 144 7.78 3.98 -17.54
N LYS A 145 7.18 5.09 -17.11
CA LYS A 145 7.89 6.28 -16.60
C LYS A 145 7.85 6.40 -15.08
N GLU A 146 6.96 5.66 -14.40
CA GLU A 146 6.96 5.61 -12.94
C GLU A 146 6.85 4.14 -12.47
N LEU A 147 7.80 3.71 -11.63
CA LEU A 147 7.79 2.42 -10.96
C LEU A 147 7.42 2.61 -9.49
N VAL A 148 6.30 2.03 -9.07
CA VAL A 148 5.85 2.08 -7.67
C VAL A 148 6.30 0.81 -6.96
N LEU A 149 7.28 0.94 -6.07
CA LEU A 149 7.71 -0.15 -5.20
C LEU A 149 6.65 -0.34 -4.12
N THR A 150 5.98 -1.47 -4.13
CA THR A 150 4.83 -1.73 -3.26
C THR A 150 5.05 -2.93 -2.34
N GLY A 151 4.42 -2.87 -1.19
CA GLY A 151 4.42 -3.89 -0.16
C GLY A 151 3.43 -3.53 0.93
N ILE A 152 3.45 -4.25 2.02
CA ILE A 152 2.64 -3.95 3.21
C ILE A 152 3.30 -2.85 4.05
N ASN A 153 4.63 -2.94 4.19
CA ASN A 153 5.47 -1.94 4.83
C ASN A 153 6.86 -2.01 4.19
N THR A 154 7.05 -1.25 3.13
CA THR A 154 8.27 -1.32 2.32
C THR A 154 9.55 -1.02 3.08
N ALA A 155 9.45 -0.33 4.23
CA ALA A 155 10.59 -0.12 5.13
C ALA A 155 11.11 -1.43 5.75
N LEU A 156 10.29 -2.48 5.82
CA LEU A 156 10.68 -3.80 6.35
C LEU A 156 11.31 -4.72 5.30
N TYR A 157 11.45 -4.29 4.05
CA TYR A 157 12.07 -5.09 3.02
C TYR A 157 13.50 -5.50 3.43
N GLY A 158 13.74 -6.81 3.44
CA GLY A 158 15.03 -7.40 3.81
C GLY A 158 15.37 -7.40 5.31
N CYS A 159 14.39 -7.13 6.19
CA CYS A 159 14.60 -7.10 7.64
C CYS A 159 14.31 -8.45 8.31
N GLU A 160 13.78 -9.44 7.58
CA GLU A 160 13.49 -10.75 8.14
C GLU A 160 14.75 -11.60 8.33
N GLU A 161 14.76 -12.41 9.38
CA GLU A 161 15.85 -13.31 9.68
C GLU A 161 16.05 -14.33 8.55
N GLY A 162 17.29 -14.53 8.14
CA GLY A 162 17.65 -15.50 7.09
C GLY A 162 17.44 -15.02 5.66
N PHE A 163 16.91 -13.81 5.44
CA PHE A 163 16.86 -13.26 4.09
C PHE A 163 18.26 -12.96 3.57
N LYS A 164 18.61 -13.59 2.48
CA LYS A 164 19.91 -13.39 1.83
C LYS A 164 19.77 -12.39 0.70
N PHE A 165 20.36 -11.22 0.89
CA PHE A 165 20.58 -10.30 -0.22
C PHE A 165 21.74 -10.81 -1.08
N ASP A 166 21.55 -10.83 -2.38
CA ASP A 166 22.64 -10.88 -3.32
C ASP A 166 23.25 -9.46 -3.45
N ARG A 167 24.00 -9.08 -2.39
CA ARG A 167 24.60 -7.74 -2.26
C ARG A 167 25.94 -7.70 -2.96
N ARG A 168 26.19 -6.60 -3.68
CA ARG A 168 27.52 -6.23 -4.13
C ARG A 168 28.37 -5.73 -2.94
N ALA A 169 29.69 -5.70 -3.08
CA ALA A 169 30.59 -5.26 -2.03
C ALA A 169 30.29 -3.85 -1.50
N ASP A 170 29.83 -2.95 -2.36
CA ASP A 170 29.46 -1.56 -2.04
C ASP A 170 28.03 -1.39 -1.50
N GLU A 171 27.30 -2.48 -1.31
CA GLU A 171 25.94 -2.51 -0.78
C GLU A 171 25.86 -3.15 0.63
N VAL A 172 26.98 -3.63 1.17
CA VAL A 172 27.00 -4.40 2.44
C VAL A 172 26.42 -3.62 3.61
N CYS A 173 26.64 -2.31 3.66
CA CYS A 173 26.16 -1.43 4.73
C CYS A 173 24.78 -0.81 4.46
N LEU A 174 24.15 -1.09 3.30
CA LEU A 174 22.85 -0.54 2.95
C LEU A 174 21.72 -1.33 3.61
N THR A 175 20.61 -0.65 3.94
CA THR A 175 19.36 -1.36 4.25
C THR A 175 18.79 -2.01 2.99
N GLY A 176 17.79 -2.90 3.16
CA GLY A 176 17.17 -3.55 2.01
C GLY A 176 16.62 -2.57 0.99
N ILE A 177 15.85 -1.58 1.46
CA ILE A 177 15.26 -0.59 0.57
C ILE A 177 16.30 0.32 -0.09
N GLU A 178 17.40 0.66 0.61
CA GLU A 178 18.50 1.43 0.04
C GLU A 178 19.17 0.68 -1.11
N ALA A 179 19.39 -0.63 -0.96
CA ALA A 179 19.96 -1.46 -2.03
C ALA A 179 19.07 -1.46 -3.28
N VAL A 180 17.74 -1.56 -3.11
CA VAL A 180 16.79 -1.44 -4.23
C VAL A 180 16.88 -0.07 -4.90
N LEU A 181 16.85 1.02 -4.12
CA LEU A 181 16.91 2.38 -4.63
C LEU A 181 18.23 2.66 -5.37
N LYS A 182 19.36 2.19 -4.82
CA LYS A 182 20.67 2.32 -5.45
C LYS A 182 20.69 1.64 -6.83
N ARG A 183 20.23 0.39 -6.91
CA ARG A 183 20.21 -0.33 -8.18
C ARG A 183 19.21 0.25 -9.18
N LEU A 184 18.11 0.83 -8.73
CA LEU A 184 17.21 1.57 -9.61
C LEU A 184 17.87 2.85 -10.16
N ASP A 185 18.67 3.55 -9.35
CA ASP A 185 19.39 4.75 -9.78
C ASP A 185 20.43 4.46 -10.86
N GLU A 186 20.99 3.24 -10.89
CA GLU A 186 21.94 2.76 -11.87
C GLU A 186 21.29 2.35 -13.21
N LEU A 187 19.98 2.18 -13.28
CA LEU A 187 19.31 1.79 -14.51
C LEU A 187 19.24 2.95 -15.50
N ASP A 188 19.48 2.64 -16.77
CA ASP A 188 19.24 3.58 -17.85
C ASP A 188 17.73 3.84 -18.05
N GLY A 189 17.42 4.98 -18.65
CA GLY A 189 16.05 5.36 -19.02
C GLY A 189 15.50 6.56 -18.25
N GLY A 190 14.46 7.16 -18.79
CA GLY A 190 13.82 8.37 -18.27
C GLY A 190 12.61 8.04 -17.38
N PHE A 191 12.83 7.40 -16.24
CA PHE A 191 11.78 7.01 -15.29
C PHE A 191 12.04 7.53 -13.88
N ARG A 192 11.06 7.39 -12.97
CA ARG A 192 11.18 7.67 -11.54
C ARG A 192 10.64 6.51 -10.70
N GLY A 193 11.14 6.33 -9.50
CA GLY A 193 10.70 5.36 -8.52
C GLY A 193 9.87 6.02 -7.42
N ARG A 194 8.80 5.38 -6.97
CA ARG A 194 7.99 5.82 -5.84
C ARG A 194 7.90 4.70 -4.81
N LEU A 195 8.08 5.04 -3.55
CA LEU A 195 7.82 4.12 -2.44
C LEU A 195 6.33 4.19 -2.05
N SER A 196 5.74 3.03 -1.78
CA SER A 196 4.45 2.94 -1.11
C SER A 196 4.58 3.18 0.40
N SER A 197 3.72 2.59 1.23
CA SER A 197 3.66 2.87 2.66
C SER A 197 4.94 2.50 3.41
N LEU A 198 5.41 3.45 4.21
CA LEU A 198 6.53 3.32 5.13
C LEU A 198 6.03 3.53 6.57
N GLU A 199 6.56 2.75 7.50
CA GLU A 199 6.31 2.98 8.92
C GLU A 199 7.42 3.86 9.51
N PRO A 200 7.06 4.96 10.22
CA PRO A 200 8.00 5.99 10.66
C PRO A 200 9.15 5.50 11.56
N ASN A 201 8.94 4.45 12.33
CA ASN A 201 9.98 3.94 13.25
C ASN A 201 10.99 2.99 12.61
N VAL A 202 10.83 2.67 11.33
CA VAL A 202 11.82 1.88 10.56
C VAL A 202 12.76 2.82 9.80
N VAL A 203 12.27 4.02 9.53
CA VAL A 203 13.00 5.09 8.84
C VAL A 203 13.32 6.18 9.87
N ASP A 204 14.48 6.09 10.50
CA ASP A 204 15.01 7.17 11.32
C ASP A 204 15.54 8.32 10.47
N LYS A 205 15.99 9.39 11.12
CA LYS A 205 16.53 10.58 10.46
C LYS A 205 17.68 10.25 9.52
N GLU A 206 18.64 9.44 9.97
CA GLU A 206 19.80 9.07 9.17
C GLU A 206 19.41 8.25 7.94
N HIS A 207 18.42 7.37 8.09
CA HIS A 207 17.89 6.60 6.96
C HIS A 207 17.22 7.53 5.93
N ILE A 208 16.42 8.51 6.39
CA ILE A 208 15.80 9.51 5.51
C ILE A 208 16.88 10.29 4.75
N GLU A 209 17.91 10.79 5.43
CA GLU A 209 19.02 11.52 4.80
C GLU A 209 19.71 10.69 3.69
N ARG A 210 19.75 9.37 3.84
CA ARG A 210 20.36 8.48 2.85
C ARG A 210 19.43 8.25 1.66
N ILE A 211 18.15 7.92 1.90
CA ILE A 211 17.23 7.55 0.81
C ILE A 211 16.83 8.73 -0.07
N VAL A 212 16.69 9.94 0.48
CA VAL A 212 16.27 11.12 -0.30
C VAL A 212 17.31 11.58 -1.33
N LYS A 213 18.55 11.10 -1.23
CA LYS A 213 19.65 11.41 -2.16
C LYS A 213 19.54 10.65 -3.49
N TYR A 214 18.78 9.55 -3.54
CA TYR A 214 18.61 8.80 -4.78
C TYR A 214 17.79 9.61 -5.79
N LYS A 215 18.37 9.79 -7.00
CA LYS A 215 17.86 10.70 -8.03
C LYS A 215 16.53 10.24 -8.62
N ARG A 216 16.34 8.92 -8.69
CA ARG A 216 15.10 8.31 -9.20
C ARG A 216 13.96 8.37 -8.21
N LEU A 217 14.24 8.54 -6.91
CA LEU A 217 13.20 8.57 -5.89
C LEU A 217 12.33 9.84 -6.05
N CYS A 218 11.04 9.63 -6.16
CA CYS A 218 10.06 10.72 -6.12
C CYS A 218 10.17 11.52 -4.83
N ARG A 219 9.97 12.84 -4.89
CA ARG A 219 9.97 13.75 -3.73
C ARG A 219 8.68 13.59 -2.92
N HIS A 220 8.35 12.37 -2.60
CA HIS A 220 7.14 12.00 -1.87
C HIS A 220 7.34 10.72 -1.08
N LEU A 221 6.87 10.73 0.17
CA LEU A 221 6.74 9.53 1.00
C LEU A 221 5.33 9.44 1.60
N HIS A 222 4.81 8.22 1.67
CA HIS A 222 3.61 7.92 2.42
C HIS A 222 4.00 7.36 3.79
N LEU A 223 3.87 8.18 4.83
CA LEU A 223 4.27 7.89 6.21
C LEU A 223 3.02 7.74 7.07
N SER A 224 2.60 6.51 7.38
CA SER A 224 1.33 6.23 8.07
C SER A 224 1.42 6.50 9.57
N ILE A 225 1.03 7.70 10.03
CA ILE A 225 1.06 8.09 11.45
C ILE A 225 -0.04 7.41 12.28
N GLN A 226 -1.23 7.23 11.72
CA GLN A 226 -2.45 6.66 12.31
C GLN A 226 -3.14 7.53 13.36
N SER A 227 -2.45 8.25 14.24
CA SER A 227 -3.00 9.19 15.23
C SER A 227 -1.96 10.24 15.62
N GLY A 228 -2.38 11.43 16.01
CA GLY A 228 -1.51 12.48 16.56
C GLY A 228 -1.37 12.44 18.08
N SER A 229 -2.00 11.49 18.77
CA SER A 229 -1.89 11.31 20.23
C SER A 229 -0.98 10.13 20.57
N ASP A 230 0.04 10.37 21.40
CA ASP A 230 0.95 9.33 21.87
C ASP A 230 0.23 8.26 22.68
N LYS A 231 -0.80 8.63 23.45
CA LYS A 231 -1.66 7.70 24.18
C LYS A 231 -2.37 6.73 23.20
N VAL A 232 -2.94 7.25 22.13
CA VAL A 232 -3.63 6.43 21.11
C VAL A 232 -2.62 5.60 20.32
N LEU A 233 -1.48 6.15 19.92
CA LEU A 233 -0.41 5.42 19.26
C LEU A 233 0.07 4.23 20.09
N LYS A 234 0.27 4.43 21.41
CA LYS A 234 0.61 3.34 22.33
C LYS A 234 -0.47 2.26 22.39
N ALA A 235 -1.74 2.66 22.47
CA ALA A 235 -2.87 1.74 22.47
C ALA A 235 -3.01 0.97 21.14
N MET A 236 -2.63 1.58 20.03
CA MET A 236 -2.52 0.96 18.71
C MET A 236 -1.30 0.06 18.56
N LYS A 237 -0.42 -0.01 19.58
CA LYS A 237 0.88 -0.71 19.53
C LYS A 237 1.82 -0.15 18.46
N ARG A 238 1.76 1.16 18.23
CA ARG A 238 2.76 1.85 17.41
C ARG A 238 4.04 2.08 18.27
N ARG A 239 5.19 2.02 17.64
CA ARG A 239 6.51 2.01 18.32
C ARG A 239 7.25 3.33 18.11
N TYR A 240 6.52 4.42 17.94
CA TYR A 240 7.01 5.78 17.78
C TYR A 240 6.04 6.77 18.41
N THR A 241 6.54 7.93 18.71
CA THR A 241 5.80 9.05 19.25
C THR A 241 5.47 10.07 18.15
N ARG A 242 4.55 10.98 18.49
CA ARG A 242 4.26 12.15 17.67
C ARG A 242 5.51 13.01 17.41
N ALA A 243 6.37 13.18 18.43
CA ALA A 243 7.58 13.98 18.30
C ALA A 243 8.54 13.37 17.27
N GLU A 244 8.88 12.07 17.40
CA GLU A 244 9.72 11.36 16.45
C GLU A 244 9.18 11.41 15.02
N TYR A 245 7.87 11.36 14.86
CA TYR A 245 7.25 11.53 13.53
C TYR A 245 7.50 12.93 12.96
N LEU A 246 7.33 13.97 13.77
CA LEU A 246 7.54 15.36 13.34
C LEU A 246 9.00 15.62 13.01
N ASP A 247 9.94 15.01 13.73
CA ASP A 247 11.39 15.09 13.42
C ASP A 247 11.69 14.55 12.02
N ILE A 248 11.04 13.44 11.61
CA ILE A 248 11.14 12.92 10.24
C ILE A 248 10.55 13.91 9.21
N VAL A 249 9.40 14.51 9.53
CA VAL A 249 8.76 15.51 8.67
C VAL A 249 9.66 16.72 8.48
N ASP A 250 10.26 17.22 9.56
CA ASP A 250 11.15 18.37 9.55
C ASP A 250 12.43 18.08 8.76
N GLU A 251 12.99 16.86 8.84
CA GLU A 251 14.14 16.43 8.06
C GLU A 251 13.82 16.42 6.55
N LEU A 252 12.67 15.83 6.17
CA LEU A 252 12.23 15.83 4.78
C LEU A 252 12.04 17.24 4.22
N ARG A 253 11.50 18.17 5.03
CA ARG A 253 11.28 19.57 4.68
C ARG A 253 12.57 20.38 4.64
N SER A 254 13.56 20.02 5.45
CA SER A 254 14.92 20.61 5.42
C SER A 254 15.63 20.21 4.13
N PHE A 255 15.45 18.99 3.66
CA PHE A 255 16.02 18.51 2.41
C PHE A 255 15.33 19.15 1.19
N ASP A 256 14.01 19.22 1.20
CA ASP A 256 13.20 19.87 0.15
C ASP A 256 11.92 20.46 0.78
N PRO A 257 11.78 21.80 0.86
CA PRO A 257 10.57 22.43 1.42
C PRO A 257 9.26 22.00 0.72
N MET A 258 9.36 21.51 -0.53
CA MET A 258 8.23 21.04 -1.32
C MET A 258 8.07 19.52 -1.28
N PHE A 259 8.79 18.81 -0.41
CA PHE A 259 8.69 17.35 -0.30
C PHE A 259 7.26 16.93 0.06
N GLY A 260 6.66 16.04 -0.73
CA GLY A 260 5.31 15.52 -0.51
C GLY A 260 5.26 14.52 0.62
N ILE A 261 4.36 14.73 1.58
CA ILE A 261 4.10 13.77 2.66
C ILE A 261 2.62 13.47 2.68
N THR A 262 2.28 12.18 2.59
CA THR A 262 0.90 11.70 2.74
C THR A 262 0.83 10.71 3.89
N THR A 263 -0.36 10.55 4.48
CA THR A 263 -0.52 9.70 5.66
C THR A 263 -1.89 9.05 5.74
N ASP A 264 -2.00 8.00 6.57
CA ASP A 264 -3.25 7.43 7.03
C ASP A 264 -3.54 7.86 8.47
N ILE A 265 -4.80 8.16 8.78
CA ILE A 265 -5.27 8.48 10.14
C ILE A 265 -6.58 7.73 10.43
N ILE A 266 -6.62 7.11 11.61
CA ILE A 266 -7.80 6.40 12.13
C ILE A 266 -8.40 7.22 13.26
N VAL A 267 -9.66 7.63 13.11
CA VAL A 267 -10.42 8.34 14.16
C VAL A 267 -11.35 7.39 14.90
N GLY A 268 -11.61 7.72 16.17
CA GLY A 268 -12.53 6.96 17.01
C GLY A 268 -11.98 5.59 17.42
N PHE A 269 -10.66 5.49 17.60
CA PHE A 269 -10.04 4.33 18.21
C PHE A 269 -10.53 4.18 19.67
N PRO A 270 -10.75 2.97 20.21
CA PRO A 270 -11.16 2.79 21.60
C PRO A 270 -10.25 3.52 22.58
N GLY A 271 -10.83 4.35 23.44
CA GLY A 271 -10.10 5.18 24.40
C GLY A 271 -9.62 6.54 23.88
N GLU A 272 -9.87 6.89 22.61
CA GLU A 272 -9.59 8.22 22.07
C GLU A 272 -10.52 9.27 22.67
N SER A 273 -9.96 10.20 23.44
CA SER A 273 -10.67 11.37 23.99
C SER A 273 -10.77 12.51 22.96
N GLU A 274 -11.51 13.57 23.31
CA GLU A 274 -11.53 14.79 22.49
C GLU A 274 -10.16 15.49 22.46
N ALA A 275 -9.41 15.45 23.57
CA ALA A 275 -8.04 15.97 23.60
C ALA A 275 -7.12 15.19 22.65
N ASP A 276 -7.18 13.85 22.66
CA ASP A 276 -6.42 12.99 21.75
C ASP A 276 -6.74 13.29 20.26
N PHE A 277 -8.01 13.55 19.96
CA PHE A 277 -8.44 13.94 18.62
C PHE A 277 -7.94 15.34 18.23
N ASN A 278 -7.93 16.30 19.16
CA ASN A 278 -7.37 17.63 18.90
C ASN A 278 -5.86 17.59 18.70
N ASP A 279 -5.13 16.71 19.39
CA ASP A 279 -3.71 16.44 19.11
C ASP A 279 -3.48 15.95 17.67
N THR A 280 -4.42 15.16 17.15
CA THR A 280 -4.38 14.68 15.77
C THR A 280 -4.61 15.82 14.76
N LEU A 281 -5.54 16.73 15.04
CA LEU A 281 -5.77 17.92 14.20
C LEU A 281 -4.58 18.86 14.22
N ASP A 282 -3.96 19.08 15.39
CA ASP A 282 -2.75 19.89 15.49
C ASP A 282 -1.55 19.27 14.73
N LEU A 283 -1.41 17.95 14.79
CA LEU A 283 -0.40 17.25 13.98
C LEU A 283 -0.59 17.52 12.48
N ILE A 284 -1.82 17.46 11.96
CA ILE A 284 -2.10 17.71 10.55
C ILE A 284 -1.62 19.09 10.13
N LYS A 285 -1.88 20.12 10.96
CA LYS A 285 -1.44 21.50 10.73
C LYS A 285 0.08 21.64 10.71
N ARG A 286 0.74 20.99 11.65
CA ARG A 286 2.20 21.06 11.78
C ARG A 286 2.92 20.30 10.67
N ALA A 287 2.47 19.10 10.34
CA ALA A 287 3.10 18.26 9.32
C ALA A 287 2.85 18.75 7.87
N LYS A 288 1.79 19.56 7.66
CA LYS A 288 1.42 20.12 6.34
C LYS A 288 1.33 19.05 5.26
N PHE A 289 0.51 18.06 5.51
CA PHE A 289 0.33 16.94 4.61
C PHE A 289 -0.21 17.36 3.23
N GLY A 290 0.32 16.78 2.17
CA GLY A 290 -0.25 16.90 0.82
C GLY A 290 -1.56 16.11 0.66
N LYS A 291 -1.76 15.06 1.46
CA LYS A 291 -3.00 14.30 1.53
C LYS A 291 -3.07 13.47 2.81
N VAL A 292 -4.25 13.39 3.40
CA VAL A 292 -4.59 12.49 4.51
C VAL A 292 -5.65 11.50 4.05
N HIS A 293 -5.41 10.22 4.25
CA HIS A 293 -6.44 9.19 4.11
C HIS A 293 -7.07 8.95 5.48
N ALA A 294 -8.31 9.40 5.64
CA ALA A 294 -9.05 9.33 6.89
C ALA A 294 -9.91 8.06 6.98
N PHE A 295 -9.83 7.35 8.09
CA PHE A 295 -10.58 6.13 8.34
C PHE A 295 -11.29 6.22 9.71
N LYS A 296 -12.52 5.70 9.80
CA LYS A 296 -13.14 5.41 11.09
C LYS A 296 -12.62 4.07 11.61
N PHE A 297 -12.28 4.00 12.88
CA PHE A 297 -11.97 2.71 13.49
C PHE A 297 -13.13 1.73 13.28
N SER A 298 -12.79 0.54 12.84
CA SER A 298 -13.72 -0.56 12.65
C SER A 298 -13.10 -1.83 13.21
N PRO A 299 -13.67 -2.46 14.23
CA PRO A 299 -13.12 -3.65 14.85
C PRO A 299 -13.02 -4.80 13.82
N ARG A 300 -11.89 -5.47 13.79
CA ARG A 300 -11.64 -6.62 12.92
C ARG A 300 -11.56 -7.88 13.78
N LYS A 301 -12.45 -8.83 13.54
CA LYS A 301 -12.48 -10.11 14.27
C LYS A 301 -11.09 -10.77 14.32
N GLY A 302 -10.64 -11.12 15.53
CA GLY A 302 -9.33 -11.74 15.78
C GLY A 302 -8.16 -10.76 15.84
N THR A 303 -8.41 -9.43 15.91
CA THR A 303 -7.42 -8.44 16.32
C THR A 303 -7.63 -8.07 17.78
N GLU A 304 -6.58 -7.60 18.45
CA GLU A 304 -6.65 -7.24 19.87
C GLU A 304 -7.62 -6.08 20.12
N ALA A 305 -7.57 -5.05 19.27
CA ALA A 305 -8.46 -3.89 19.41
C ALA A 305 -9.94 -4.22 19.18
N ALA A 306 -10.27 -5.38 18.60
CA ALA A 306 -11.66 -5.81 18.51
C ALA A 306 -12.27 -6.20 19.88
N ALA A 307 -11.43 -6.48 20.87
CA ALA A 307 -11.84 -6.77 22.24
C ALA A 307 -11.85 -5.51 23.15
N TYR A 308 -11.36 -4.39 22.66
CA TYR A 308 -11.35 -3.16 23.44
C TYR A 308 -12.76 -2.59 23.57
N LYS A 309 -13.07 -2.03 24.76
CA LYS A 309 -14.36 -1.37 24.99
C LYS A 309 -14.47 -0.14 24.08
N GLU A 310 -15.44 -0.12 23.20
CA GLU A 310 -15.75 1.06 22.40
C GLU A 310 -16.19 2.24 23.30
N THR A 311 -15.48 3.35 23.19
CA THR A 311 -15.72 4.57 23.98
C THR A 311 -16.18 5.73 23.11
N VAL A 312 -16.09 5.60 21.79
CA VAL A 312 -16.48 6.62 20.82
C VAL A 312 -17.67 6.12 20.01
N THR A 313 -18.78 6.81 20.09
CA THR A 313 -20.02 6.44 19.41
C THR A 313 -19.90 6.54 17.88
N PRO A 314 -20.73 5.84 17.09
CA PRO A 314 -20.76 5.98 15.64
C PRO A 314 -20.99 7.42 15.15
N THR A 315 -21.80 8.19 15.89
CA THR A 315 -22.08 9.61 15.61
C THR A 315 -20.84 10.46 15.82
N GLU A 316 -20.14 10.29 16.95
CA GLU A 316 -18.87 10.98 17.22
C GLU A 316 -17.80 10.62 16.21
N LYS A 317 -17.64 9.32 15.85
CA LYS A 317 -16.71 8.90 14.77
C LYS A 317 -17.03 9.61 13.47
N THR A 318 -18.32 9.84 13.17
CA THR A 318 -18.74 10.56 11.96
C THR A 318 -18.41 12.04 12.04
N ALA A 319 -18.66 12.68 13.18
CA ALA A 319 -18.31 14.08 13.40
C ALA A 319 -16.77 14.29 13.31
N ARG A 320 -15.98 13.42 13.98
CA ARG A 320 -14.51 13.49 13.97
C ARG A 320 -13.94 13.31 12.56
N ILE A 321 -14.41 12.33 11.79
CA ILE A 321 -13.86 12.11 10.44
C ILE A 321 -14.18 13.28 9.50
N ASN A 322 -15.38 13.88 9.60
CA ASN A 322 -15.74 15.03 8.78
C ASN A 322 -14.86 16.24 9.11
N LYS A 323 -14.69 16.54 10.41
CA LYS A 323 -13.80 17.62 10.87
C LYS A 323 -12.34 17.40 10.46
N LEU A 324 -11.86 16.15 10.53
CA LEU A 324 -10.52 15.78 10.11
C LEU A 324 -10.32 15.96 8.61
N ILE A 325 -11.30 15.56 7.80
CA ILE A 325 -11.25 15.73 6.34
C ILE A 325 -11.20 17.22 5.97
N GLU A 326 -12.07 18.03 6.57
CA GLU A 326 -12.08 19.49 6.36
C GLU A 326 -10.74 20.14 6.69
N GLU A 327 -10.15 19.81 7.84
CA GLU A 327 -8.84 20.30 8.24
C GLU A 327 -7.74 19.84 7.29
N ALA A 328 -7.77 18.54 6.93
CA ALA A 328 -6.77 17.96 6.02
C ALA A 328 -6.83 18.55 4.61
N GLU A 329 -8.03 18.83 4.09
CA GLU A 329 -8.21 19.48 2.79
C GLU A 329 -7.70 20.93 2.80
N SER A 330 -7.97 21.68 3.87
CA SER A 330 -7.45 23.04 4.07
C SER A 330 -5.91 23.04 4.03
N VAL A 331 -5.29 22.15 4.82
CA VAL A 331 -3.82 22.02 4.88
C VAL A 331 -3.23 21.54 3.57
N ALA A 332 -3.90 20.61 2.87
CA ALA A 332 -3.45 20.15 1.56
C ALA A 332 -3.49 21.26 0.51
N CYS A 333 -4.51 22.12 0.53
CA CYS A 333 -4.62 23.28 -0.32
C CYS A 333 -3.47 24.28 -0.06
N GLU A 334 -3.14 24.56 1.22
CA GLU A 334 -1.99 25.37 1.59
C GLU A 334 -0.67 24.78 1.06
N TYR A 335 -0.48 23.47 1.23
CA TYR A 335 0.70 22.77 0.71
C TYR A 335 0.78 22.88 -0.83
N GLN A 336 -0.32 22.65 -1.54
CA GLN A 336 -0.36 22.72 -3.00
C GLN A 336 -0.06 24.13 -3.50
N SER A 337 -0.60 25.18 -2.83
CA SER A 337 -0.40 26.57 -3.21
C SER A 337 1.07 27.01 -3.21
N ARG A 338 1.91 26.38 -2.38
CA ARG A 338 3.35 26.65 -2.35
C ARG A 338 4.07 26.25 -3.65
N ASN A 339 3.45 25.39 -4.47
CA ASN A 339 4.00 24.98 -5.75
C ASN A 339 3.67 25.96 -6.87
N PHE A 340 2.84 26.98 -6.65
CA PHE A 340 2.56 28.00 -7.65
C PHE A 340 3.82 28.78 -8.01
N GLY A 341 4.01 29.03 -9.30
CA GLY A 341 5.20 29.70 -9.83
C GLY A 341 6.46 28.81 -9.90
N THR A 342 6.38 27.53 -9.52
CA THR A 342 7.50 26.60 -9.68
C THR A 342 7.32 25.73 -10.92
N VAL A 343 8.44 25.28 -11.51
CA VAL A 343 8.43 24.31 -12.62
C VAL A 343 8.37 22.90 -12.04
N GLN A 344 7.34 22.16 -12.42
CA GLN A 344 7.15 20.77 -11.97
C GLN A 344 7.11 19.81 -13.16
N ARG A 345 7.77 18.65 -13.00
CA ARG A 345 7.71 17.58 -13.99
C ARG A 345 6.51 16.68 -13.69
N VAL A 346 5.54 16.64 -14.60
CA VAL A 346 4.28 15.90 -14.46
C VAL A 346 4.31 14.67 -15.36
N LEU A 347 4.01 13.49 -14.80
CA LEU A 347 3.69 12.31 -15.61
C LEU A 347 2.23 12.40 -16.02
N VAL A 348 1.96 12.52 -17.31
CA VAL A 348 0.60 12.55 -17.89
C VAL A 348 0.03 11.12 -17.83
N GLU A 349 -1.18 10.97 -17.27
CA GLU A 349 -1.79 9.66 -17.04
C GLU A 349 -3.11 9.47 -17.78
N THR A 350 -3.99 10.44 -17.69
CA THR A 350 -5.34 10.38 -18.27
C THR A 350 -5.75 11.70 -18.88
N PHE A 351 -6.81 11.65 -19.67
CA PHE A 351 -7.42 12.83 -20.28
C PHE A 351 -8.88 12.94 -19.80
N GLU A 352 -9.26 14.14 -19.38
CA GLU A 352 -10.60 14.48 -18.91
C GLU A 352 -11.04 15.75 -19.70
N GLU A 353 -11.95 15.60 -20.66
CA GLU A 353 -12.39 16.67 -21.57
C GLU A 353 -11.18 17.35 -22.28
N ASP A 354 -10.94 18.64 -22.01
CA ASP A 354 -9.85 19.44 -22.57
C ASP A 354 -8.59 19.45 -21.68
N TYR A 355 -8.54 18.59 -20.67
CA TYR A 355 -7.42 18.54 -19.76
C TYR A 355 -6.69 17.21 -19.82
N ALA A 356 -5.36 17.26 -19.91
CA ALA A 356 -4.49 16.17 -19.55
C ALA A 356 -4.30 16.18 -18.02
N THR A 357 -4.38 15.02 -17.37
CA THR A 357 -4.19 14.92 -15.93
C THR A 357 -3.00 14.03 -15.61
N GLY A 358 -2.30 14.35 -14.54
CA GLY A 358 -1.14 13.59 -14.12
C GLY A 358 -0.64 13.97 -12.73
N TYR A 359 0.48 13.41 -12.33
CA TYR A 359 1.05 13.67 -11.02
C TYR A 359 2.48 14.16 -11.10
N THR A 360 2.80 15.12 -10.23
CA THR A 360 4.18 15.59 -10.00
C THR A 360 4.99 14.54 -9.22
N SER A 361 6.29 14.77 -9.11
CA SER A 361 7.18 13.96 -8.25
C SER A 361 6.75 14.00 -6.78
N ASN A 362 6.32 15.17 -6.27
CA ASN A 362 5.82 15.36 -4.90
C ASN A 362 4.32 15.03 -4.71
N TYR A 363 3.74 14.28 -5.65
CA TYR A 363 2.41 13.66 -5.59
C TYR A 363 1.22 14.63 -5.62
N ILE A 364 1.37 15.76 -6.31
CA ILE A 364 0.27 16.70 -6.57
C ILE A 364 -0.39 16.32 -7.90
N LYS A 365 -1.73 16.14 -7.90
CA LYS A 365 -2.50 15.97 -9.13
C LYS A 365 -2.58 17.32 -9.85
N VAL A 366 -2.25 17.32 -11.13
CA VAL A 366 -2.26 18.52 -11.97
C VAL A 366 -3.21 18.31 -13.14
N TYR A 367 -3.94 19.36 -13.47
CA TYR A 367 -4.78 19.47 -14.66
C TYR A 367 -4.13 20.43 -15.62
N ILE A 368 -3.71 19.93 -16.78
CA ILE A 368 -3.02 20.73 -17.82
C ILE A 368 -4.01 20.91 -18.96
N ARG A 369 -4.34 22.17 -19.30
CA ARG A 369 -5.21 22.44 -20.43
C ARG A 369 -4.52 22.01 -21.73
N ASP A 370 -5.13 21.08 -22.43
CA ASP A 370 -4.61 20.47 -23.67
C ASP A 370 -5.73 20.34 -24.72
N GLY A 371 -6.40 21.47 -25.02
CA GLY A 371 -7.49 21.51 -25.99
C GLY A 371 -7.08 21.09 -27.41
N GLU A 372 -5.79 21.13 -27.73
CA GLU A 372 -5.23 20.66 -29.01
C GLU A 372 -4.74 19.22 -28.97
N ARG A 373 -4.86 18.52 -27.81
CA ARG A 373 -4.44 17.13 -27.58
C ARG A 373 -3.00 16.83 -28.04
N LYS A 374 -2.08 17.71 -27.68
CA LYS A 374 -0.64 17.58 -28.01
C LYS A 374 0.13 16.67 -27.06
N LEU A 375 -0.41 16.47 -25.84
CA LEU A 375 0.21 15.63 -24.82
C LEU A 375 -0.18 14.16 -25.04
N ALA A 376 0.72 13.25 -24.68
CA ALA A 376 0.43 11.83 -24.69
C ALA A 376 0.52 11.23 -23.28
N ALA A 377 -0.32 10.23 -23.02
CA ALA A 377 -0.26 9.48 -21.78
C ALA A 377 1.08 8.72 -21.68
N GLY A 378 1.71 8.72 -20.50
CA GLY A 378 3.03 8.13 -20.29
C GLY A 378 4.21 9.06 -20.58
N GLU A 379 3.97 10.31 -20.92
CA GLU A 379 5.00 11.33 -21.09
C GLU A 379 5.18 12.20 -19.85
N PHE A 380 6.37 12.83 -19.76
CA PHE A 380 6.68 13.81 -18.73
C PHE A 380 6.59 15.22 -19.28
#